data_9ccd9d57923f69f46c617c333fb9a400
#
_entry.id   9ccd9d57923f69f46c617c333fb9a400
#
_cell.length_a   1.000
_cell.length_b   1.000
_cell.length_c   1.000
_cell.angle_alpha   90.00
_cell.angle_beta   90.00
_cell.angle_gamma   90.00
#
_symmetry.space_group_name_H-M   'P 1'
#
loop_
_entity.id
_entity.type
_entity.pdbx_description
1 polymer ?
#
loop_
_entity_poly.entity_id
_entity_poly.type
_entity_poly.pdbx_seq_one_letter_code
_entity_poly.pdbx_strand_id
1 'polypeptide(L)'
;AFARGTEGLQEAPFLEKDDYPWLTHVTKSDVNSHRVATRKDVERSVSVGWLHSEQESIARIESAVSQGKCIAWIRNSVDDAIKVHRQLLARGVIPASSLSLFHSRFAFSDRQRIEMETLARFGKEDGSLRAGKVLICTQVLEQSVDCDLDEMISDLAPVDLLIQRAGRLQRHIRDINGQLKRDGKDERSPPELLILAPVWDDAPGDEWFGSAMRNSAYVYPDHGRIWLTQRVLREQG
;
A
#
# COMPACT_ATOMS: atom_id res chain seq x y z
N ALA A 1 2.81 -28.13 1.07
CA ALA A 1 1.67 -28.62 1.89
C ALA A 1 0.59 -29.23 1.03
N PHE A 2 0.11 -28.55 0.00
CA PHE A 2 -0.94 -29.06 -0.91
C PHE A 2 -0.46 -30.32 -1.68
N ALA A 3 0.71 -30.26 -2.31
CA ALA A 3 1.29 -31.40 -3.03
C ALA A 3 1.49 -32.62 -2.10
N ARG A 4 1.88 -32.41 -0.84
CA ARG A 4 2.03 -33.46 0.16
C ARG A 4 0.70 -34.13 0.49
N GLY A 5 -0.39 -33.35 0.58
CA GLY A 5 -1.73 -33.88 0.86
C GLY A 5 -2.33 -34.68 -0.30
N THR A 6 -2.01 -34.32 -1.55
CA THR A 6 -2.60 -34.94 -2.74
C THR A 6 -1.77 -36.10 -3.29
N GLU A 7 -0.44 -36.08 -3.13
CA GLU A 7 0.48 -37.05 -3.75
C GLU A 7 1.14 -37.98 -2.71
N GLY A 8 0.84 -37.87 -1.43
CA GLY A 8 1.39 -38.70 -0.35
C GLY A 8 2.90 -38.56 -0.13
N LEU A 9 3.49 -37.44 -0.54
CA LEU A 9 4.91 -37.15 -0.33
C LEU A 9 5.24 -37.03 1.15
N GLN A 10 6.27 -37.77 1.62
CA GLN A 10 6.64 -37.84 3.04
C GLN A 10 7.38 -36.59 3.54
N GLU A 11 8.07 -35.86 2.68
CA GLU A 11 8.80 -34.66 3.01
C GLU A 11 8.19 -33.41 2.38
N ALA A 12 8.12 -32.32 3.14
CA ALA A 12 7.69 -31.05 2.57
C ALA A 12 8.79 -30.51 1.64
N PRO A 13 8.48 -30.19 0.38
CA PRO A 13 9.45 -29.49 -0.43
C PRO A 13 9.77 -28.15 0.23
N PHE A 14 11.00 -27.99 0.58
CA PHE A 14 11.73 -26.81 1.06
C PHE A 14 11.00 -25.51 1.31
N LEU A 15 10.89 -25.12 2.56
CA LEU A 15 10.56 -23.76 3.00
C LEU A 15 11.76 -23.05 3.67
N GLU A 16 12.96 -23.61 3.59
CA GLU A 16 14.16 -23.10 4.29
C GLU A 16 15.11 -22.29 3.40
N LYS A 17 14.60 -21.73 2.30
CA LYS A 17 15.43 -20.88 1.45
C LYS A 17 15.04 -19.41 1.64
N ASP A 18 15.97 -18.64 2.19
CA ASP A 18 15.82 -17.20 2.42
C ASP A 18 15.77 -16.36 1.11
N ASP A 19 16.14 -16.99 0.00
CA ASP A 19 16.13 -16.35 -1.31
C ASP A 19 14.76 -16.36 -1.98
N TYR A 20 14.32 -15.27 -2.54
CA TYR A 20 13.08 -15.13 -3.32
C TYR A 20 13.37 -14.43 -4.67
N PRO A 21 12.68 -14.77 -5.76
CA PRO A 21 11.67 -15.82 -5.95
C PRO A 21 12.23 -17.19 -6.31
N TRP A 22 11.50 -18.26 -5.92
CA TRP A 22 11.77 -19.64 -6.28
C TRP A 22 10.64 -20.22 -7.12
N LEU A 23 10.98 -20.93 -8.20
CA LEU A 23 10.06 -21.78 -8.93
C LEU A 23 10.24 -23.22 -8.45
N THR A 24 9.19 -23.79 -7.86
CA THR A 24 9.17 -25.20 -7.47
C THR A 24 8.21 -25.96 -8.38
N HIS A 25 8.73 -26.93 -9.12
CA HIS A 25 7.96 -27.81 -9.97
C HIS A 25 7.90 -29.19 -9.32
N VAL A 26 6.68 -29.70 -9.12
CA VAL A 26 6.41 -31.00 -8.48
C VAL A 26 5.82 -31.93 -9.52
N THR A 27 6.46 -33.08 -9.73
CA THR A 27 5.92 -34.22 -10.52
C THR A 27 5.58 -35.36 -9.58
N LYS A 28 5.01 -36.45 -10.11
CA LYS A 28 4.71 -37.67 -9.34
C LYS A 28 5.96 -38.32 -8.72
N SER A 29 7.12 -38.13 -9.35
CA SER A 29 8.37 -38.80 -8.99
C SER A 29 9.44 -37.84 -8.48
N ASP A 30 9.28 -36.51 -8.62
CA ASP A 30 10.39 -35.59 -8.34
C ASP A 30 9.90 -34.21 -7.97
N VAL A 31 10.75 -33.50 -7.19
CA VAL A 31 10.56 -32.10 -6.77
C VAL A 31 11.78 -31.30 -7.17
N ASN A 32 11.63 -30.44 -8.14
CA ASN A 32 12.70 -29.57 -8.61
C ASN A 32 12.42 -28.11 -8.21
N SER A 33 13.39 -27.48 -7.53
CA SER A 33 13.33 -26.07 -7.16
C SER A 33 14.54 -25.33 -7.70
N HIS A 34 14.30 -24.20 -8.36
CA HIS A 34 15.37 -23.34 -8.83
C HIS A 34 15.02 -21.86 -8.63
N ARG A 35 16.06 -21.06 -8.42
CA ARG A 35 15.92 -19.62 -8.30
C ARG A 35 15.56 -19.02 -9.66
N VAL A 36 14.57 -18.13 -9.65
CA VAL A 36 14.20 -17.34 -10.83
C VAL A 36 14.76 -15.95 -10.65
N ALA A 37 15.47 -15.43 -11.63
CA ALA A 37 15.99 -14.07 -11.57
C ALA A 37 14.82 -13.07 -11.60
N THR A 38 14.85 -12.09 -10.69
CA THR A 38 13.90 -10.96 -10.70
C THR A 38 14.14 -10.13 -11.97
N ARG A 39 13.08 -9.65 -12.57
CA ARG A 39 13.18 -8.73 -13.70
C ARG A 39 13.83 -7.43 -13.25
N LYS A 40 14.90 -7.01 -13.92
CA LYS A 40 15.66 -5.79 -13.58
C LYS A 40 14.85 -4.50 -13.70
N ASP A 41 13.86 -4.50 -14.59
CA ASP A 41 12.99 -3.34 -14.82
C ASP A 41 11.92 -3.12 -13.74
N VAL A 42 11.75 -4.08 -12.83
CA VAL A 42 10.83 -3.97 -11.67
C VAL A 42 11.58 -3.84 -10.34
N GLU A 43 12.90 -3.90 -10.35
CA GLU A 43 13.72 -3.68 -9.16
C GLU A 43 13.69 -2.20 -8.78
N ARG A 44 13.20 -1.90 -7.59
CA ARG A 44 13.13 -0.54 -7.06
C ARG A 44 13.24 -0.54 -5.55
N SER A 45 13.80 0.51 -5.01
CA SER A 45 13.79 0.80 -3.59
C SER A 45 12.68 1.80 -3.28
N VAL A 46 11.99 1.60 -2.17
CA VAL A 46 10.99 2.51 -1.62
C VAL A 46 11.47 2.92 -0.24
N SER A 47 11.73 4.20 -0.03
CA SER A 47 12.07 4.71 1.30
C SER A 47 10.83 4.80 2.19
N VAL A 48 11.04 4.80 3.50
CA VAL A 48 9.98 4.93 4.49
C VAL A 48 10.10 6.25 5.22
N GLY A 49 9.02 7.02 5.21
CA GLY A 49 8.87 8.25 6.00
C GLY A 49 7.80 8.08 7.09
N TRP A 50 7.87 8.88 8.14
CA TRP A 50 6.97 8.79 9.28
C TRP A 50 6.13 10.05 9.45
N LEU A 51 4.85 9.84 9.75
CA LEU A 51 3.90 10.87 10.15
C LEU A 51 3.30 10.45 11.49
N HIS A 52 3.08 11.41 12.37
CA HIS A 52 2.62 11.13 13.74
C HIS A 52 1.26 11.75 14.07
N SER A 53 0.62 12.41 13.08
CA SER A 53 -0.71 12.99 13.24
C SER A 53 -1.52 12.98 11.94
N GLU A 54 -2.87 12.98 12.07
CA GLU A 54 -3.77 13.16 10.92
C GLU A 54 -3.55 14.53 10.26
N GLN A 55 -3.18 15.56 11.04
CA GLN A 55 -2.91 16.91 10.52
C GLN A 55 -1.69 16.94 9.60
N GLU A 56 -0.59 16.28 9.97
CA GLU A 56 0.58 16.11 9.10
C GLU A 56 0.21 15.37 7.80
N SER A 57 -0.59 14.31 7.93
CA SER A 57 -1.06 13.53 6.77
C SER A 57 -1.93 14.37 5.82
N ILE A 58 -2.85 15.18 6.36
CA ILE A 58 -3.68 16.11 5.58
C ILE A 58 -2.81 17.17 4.90
N ALA A 59 -1.87 17.78 5.62
CA ALA A 59 -0.95 18.76 5.05
C ALA A 59 -0.11 18.17 3.90
N ARG A 60 0.33 16.92 4.04
CA ARG A 60 1.03 16.21 2.96
C ARG A 60 0.15 16.01 1.73
N ILE A 61 -1.11 15.63 1.91
CA ILE A 61 -2.08 15.49 0.81
C ILE A 61 -2.27 16.82 0.09
N GLU A 62 -2.50 17.90 0.82
CA GLU A 62 -2.67 19.25 0.25
C GLU A 62 -1.42 19.68 -0.55
N SER A 63 -0.22 19.41 -0.02
CA SER A 63 1.04 19.67 -0.70
C SER A 63 1.18 18.84 -1.99
N ALA A 64 0.89 17.53 -1.97
CA ALA A 64 0.95 16.68 -3.14
C ALA A 64 -0.01 17.16 -4.25
N VAL A 65 -1.25 17.51 -3.88
CA VAL A 65 -2.26 18.04 -4.80
C VAL A 65 -1.80 19.35 -5.44
N SER A 66 -1.21 20.27 -4.66
CA SER A 66 -0.70 21.55 -5.19
C SER A 66 0.45 21.37 -6.19
N GLN A 67 1.18 20.25 -6.10
CA GLN A 67 2.22 19.85 -7.03
C GLN A 67 1.70 19.06 -8.23
N GLY A 68 0.38 18.87 -8.36
CA GLY A 68 -0.23 18.08 -9.41
C GLY A 68 -0.06 16.56 -9.27
N LYS A 69 0.43 16.07 -8.14
CA LYS A 69 0.63 14.64 -7.88
C LYS A 69 -0.68 13.95 -7.49
N CYS A 70 -0.83 12.68 -7.86
CA CYS A 70 -1.89 11.86 -7.31
C CYS A 70 -1.41 11.15 -6.04
N ILE A 71 -2.26 11.11 -5.02
CA ILE A 71 -1.92 10.55 -3.72
C ILE A 71 -3.04 9.67 -3.18
N ALA A 72 -2.67 8.57 -2.52
CA ALA A 72 -3.62 7.78 -1.73
C ALA A 72 -3.27 7.82 -0.24
N TRP A 73 -4.31 7.76 0.60
CA TRP A 73 -4.17 7.44 2.02
C TRP A 73 -4.94 6.17 2.34
N ILE A 74 -4.21 5.12 2.70
CA ILE A 74 -4.78 3.81 3.04
C ILE A 74 -4.97 3.77 4.54
N ARG A 75 -6.26 3.82 4.97
CA ARG A 75 -6.66 3.71 6.38
C ARG A 75 -6.90 2.24 6.73
N ASN A 76 -6.64 1.89 7.99
CA ASN A 76 -6.90 0.53 8.46
C ASN A 76 -8.39 0.28 8.75
N SER A 77 -9.17 1.32 9.05
CA SER A 77 -10.60 1.21 9.30
C SER A 77 -11.44 2.03 8.33
N VAL A 78 -12.66 1.55 8.07
CA VAL A 78 -13.63 2.27 7.22
C VAL A 78 -14.07 3.57 7.88
N ASP A 79 -14.22 3.58 9.20
CA ASP A 79 -14.68 4.75 9.94
C ASP A 79 -13.65 5.89 9.89
N ASP A 80 -12.35 5.56 9.99
CA ASP A 80 -11.27 6.53 9.82
C ASP A 80 -11.19 7.04 8.38
N ALA A 81 -11.40 6.16 7.38
CA ALA A 81 -11.44 6.57 5.99
C ALA A 81 -12.58 7.57 5.71
N ILE A 82 -13.78 7.29 6.22
CA ILE A 82 -14.95 8.18 6.09
C ILE A 82 -14.69 9.51 6.83
N LYS A 83 -14.15 9.44 8.04
CA LYS A 83 -13.85 10.62 8.86
C LYS A 83 -12.90 11.57 8.11
N VAL A 84 -11.77 11.05 7.63
CA VAL A 84 -10.76 11.88 6.96
C VAL A 84 -11.26 12.40 5.61
N HIS A 85 -12.02 11.61 4.87
CA HIS A 85 -12.65 12.07 3.63
C HIS A 85 -13.58 13.26 3.87
N ARG A 86 -14.41 13.21 4.93
CA ARG A 86 -15.30 14.34 5.32
C ARG A 86 -14.50 15.56 5.77
N GLN A 87 -13.40 15.36 6.49
CA GLN A 87 -12.52 16.46 6.90
C GLN A 87 -11.90 17.17 5.69
N LEU A 88 -11.39 16.42 4.70
CA LEU A 88 -10.83 16.99 3.48
C LEU A 88 -11.88 17.75 2.67
N LEU A 89 -13.11 17.23 2.56
CA LEU A 89 -14.23 17.95 1.94
C LEU A 89 -14.57 19.26 2.66
N ALA A 90 -14.65 19.21 3.99
CA ALA A 90 -15.00 20.39 4.82
C ALA A 90 -13.94 21.48 4.75
N ARG A 91 -12.66 21.16 4.55
CA ARG A 91 -11.57 22.11 4.38
C ARG A 91 -11.66 22.88 3.05
N GLY A 92 -12.29 22.32 2.04
CA GLY A 92 -12.53 22.96 0.74
C GLY A 92 -11.27 23.30 -0.08
N VAL A 93 -10.08 22.86 0.37
CA VAL A 93 -8.80 23.10 -0.35
C VAL A 93 -8.71 22.21 -1.59
N ILE A 94 -9.22 20.98 -1.48
CA ILE A 94 -9.24 19.99 -2.57
C ILE A 94 -10.64 19.97 -3.16
N PRO A 95 -10.82 20.18 -4.48
CA PRO A 95 -12.13 20.08 -5.12
C PRO A 95 -12.77 18.70 -4.87
N ALA A 96 -14.05 18.66 -4.57
CA ALA A 96 -14.77 17.40 -4.32
C ALA A 96 -14.66 16.42 -5.51
N SER A 97 -14.59 16.91 -6.73
CA SER A 97 -14.35 16.10 -7.95
C SER A 97 -12.97 15.46 -8.04
N SER A 98 -12.03 15.92 -7.21
CA SER A 98 -10.67 15.36 -7.12
C SER A 98 -10.49 14.38 -5.96
N LEU A 99 -11.50 14.27 -5.08
CA LEU A 99 -11.44 13.42 -3.90
C LEU A 99 -12.30 12.17 -4.11
N SER A 100 -11.71 11.00 -3.89
CA SER A 100 -12.36 9.69 -4.00
C SER A 100 -12.33 8.96 -2.66
N LEU A 101 -13.40 8.21 -2.37
CA LEU A 101 -13.48 7.33 -1.20
C LEU A 101 -13.76 5.91 -1.67
N PHE A 102 -12.94 4.92 -1.21
CA PHE A 102 -13.12 3.53 -1.60
C PHE A 102 -12.91 2.57 -0.41
N HIS A 103 -13.96 1.85 -0.03
CA HIS A 103 -13.94 0.87 1.07
C HIS A 103 -14.95 -0.28 0.85
N SER A 104 -14.90 -1.30 1.70
CA SER A 104 -15.71 -2.52 1.55
C SER A 104 -17.18 -2.37 1.90
N ARG A 105 -17.61 -1.31 2.62
CA ARG A 105 -19.03 -1.13 3.06
C ARG A 105 -19.95 -0.56 1.98
N PHE A 106 -19.44 -0.25 0.78
CA PHE A 106 -20.30 0.11 -0.34
C PHE A 106 -21.12 -1.09 -0.83
N ALA A 107 -22.35 -0.86 -1.30
CA ALA A 107 -23.13 -1.87 -1.99
C ALA A 107 -22.39 -2.38 -3.22
N PHE A 108 -22.65 -3.61 -3.65
CA PHE A 108 -21.87 -4.26 -4.70
C PHE A 108 -21.82 -3.46 -6.01
N SER A 109 -22.96 -2.93 -6.47
CA SER A 109 -23.02 -2.10 -7.67
C SER A 109 -22.24 -0.80 -7.55
N ASP A 110 -22.32 -0.13 -6.38
CA ASP A 110 -21.56 1.09 -6.13
C ASP A 110 -20.07 0.79 -6.05
N ARG A 111 -19.69 -0.32 -5.42
CA ARG A 111 -18.31 -0.76 -5.34
C ARG A 111 -17.69 -0.98 -6.73
N GLN A 112 -18.40 -1.65 -7.64
CA GLN A 112 -17.93 -1.84 -9.02
C GLN A 112 -17.75 -0.51 -9.76
N ARG A 113 -18.69 0.41 -9.61
CA ARG A 113 -18.59 1.76 -10.22
C ARG A 113 -17.40 2.53 -9.65
N ILE A 114 -17.23 2.54 -8.32
CA ILE A 114 -16.10 3.22 -7.66
C ILE A 114 -14.77 2.59 -8.06
N GLU A 115 -14.70 1.27 -8.20
CA GLU A 115 -13.50 0.56 -8.67
C GLU A 115 -13.12 0.98 -10.09
N MET A 116 -14.08 1.03 -11.02
CA MET A 116 -13.86 1.52 -12.39
C MET A 116 -13.39 2.98 -12.41
N GLU A 117 -14.02 3.87 -11.62
CA GLU A 117 -13.60 5.27 -11.49
C GLU A 117 -12.20 5.40 -10.89
N THR A 118 -11.86 4.54 -9.92
CA THR A 118 -10.52 4.48 -9.31
C THR A 118 -9.48 4.05 -10.33
N LEU A 119 -9.76 3.02 -11.12
CA LEU A 119 -8.87 2.58 -12.21
C LEU A 119 -8.71 3.64 -13.30
N ALA A 120 -9.76 4.35 -13.66
CA ALA A 120 -9.68 5.43 -14.64
C ALA A 120 -8.78 6.60 -14.16
N ARG A 121 -8.77 6.89 -12.86
CA ARG A 121 -7.98 8.00 -12.29
C ARG A 121 -6.56 7.61 -11.88
N PHE A 122 -6.38 6.40 -11.35
CA PHE A 122 -5.14 5.96 -10.71
C PHE A 122 -4.52 4.72 -11.36
N GLY A 123 -5.14 4.16 -12.40
CA GLY A 123 -4.67 2.97 -13.09
C GLY A 123 -3.50 3.24 -14.02
N LYS A 124 -3.11 2.18 -14.73
CA LYS A 124 -1.96 2.19 -15.64
C LYS A 124 -2.16 3.12 -16.84
N GLU A 125 -3.36 3.10 -17.45
CA GLU A 125 -3.53 3.58 -18.82
C GLU A 125 -3.40 5.11 -18.92
N ASP A 126 -4.41 5.88 -18.67
CA ASP A 126 -4.42 7.31 -18.96
C ASP A 126 -3.84 8.15 -17.82
N GLY A 127 -2.73 8.86 -18.10
CA GLY A 127 -2.13 9.80 -17.16
C GLY A 127 -2.88 11.14 -17.03
N SER A 128 -3.79 11.46 -17.95
CA SER A 128 -4.44 12.78 -18.01
C SER A 128 -5.40 13.06 -16.85
N LEU A 129 -6.01 12.02 -16.28
CA LEU A 129 -7.00 12.16 -15.21
C LEU A 129 -6.39 12.13 -13.78
N ARG A 130 -5.11 11.83 -13.64
CA ARG A 130 -4.49 11.56 -12.33
C ARG A 130 -4.04 12.82 -11.57
N ALA A 131 -3.70 13.89 -12.27
CA ALA A 131 -3.11 15.08 -11.69
C ALA A 131 -4.00 15.69 -10.58
N GLY A 132 -3.42 15.86 -9.37
CA GLY A 132 -4.11 16.43 -8.22
C GLY A 132 -5.25 15.57 -7.68
N LYS A 133 -5.30 14.27 -7.98
CA LYS A 133 -6.35 13.36 -7.48
C LYS A 133 -5.95 12.72 -6.16
N VAL A 134 -6.93 12.59 -5.27
CA VAL A 134 -6.77 12.00 -3.94
C VAL A 134 -7.69 10.81 -3.80
N LEU A 135 -7.13 9.70 -3.32
CA LEU A 135 -7.86 8.48 -2.98
C LEU A 135 -7.75 8.22 -1.47
N ILE A 136 -8.85 8.33 -0.77
CA ILE A 136 -8.96 7.81 0.59
C ILE A 136 -9.56 6.42 0.51
N CYS A 137 -8.86 5.40 1.02
CA CYS A 137 -9.33 4.02 0.90
C CYS A 137 -8.93 3.18 2.11
N THR A 138 -9.39 1.94 2.10
CA THR A 138 -8.97 0.90 3.04
C THR A 138 -8.23 -0.22 2.32
N GLN A 139 -8.08 -1.38 2.94
CA GLN A 139 -7.38 -2.56 2.40
C GLN A 139 -7.91 -3.04 1.03
N VAL A 140 -9.04 -2.53 0.56
CA VAL A 140 -9.58 -2.85 -0.77
C VAL A 140 -8.60 -2.54 -1.91
N LEU A 141 -7.68 -1.58 -1.70
CA LEU A 141 -6.65 -1.25 -2.69
C LEU A 141 -5.59 -2.34 -2.84
N GLU A 142 -5.38 -3.16 -1.82
CA GLU A 142 -4.33 -4.18 -1.80
C GLU A 142 -4.61 -5.32 -2.79
N GLN A 143 -5.87 -5.69 -2.97
CA GLN A 143 -6.27 -6.93 -3.66
C GLN A 143 -6.89 -6.76 -5.05
N SER A 144 -7.61 -5.68 -5.30
CA SER A 144 -8.50 -5.61 -6.47
C SER A 144 -8.11 -4.62 -7.55
N VAL A 145 -7.20 -3.66 -7.28
CA VAL A 145 -7.03 -2.50 -8.17
C VAL A 145 -5.57 -2.33 -8.57
N ASP A 146 -5.32 -2.33 -9.89
CA ASP A 146 -3.98 -2.05 -10.44
C ASP A 146 -3.71 -0.54 -10.50
N CYS A 147 -3.55 0.06 -9.31
CA CYS A 147 -3.23 1.47 -9.17
C CYS A 147 -1.74 1.75 -9.25
N ASP A 148 -1.45 2.96 -9.73
CA ASP A 148 -0.11 3.54 -9.84
C ASP A 148 -0.14 4.95 -9.25
N LEU A 149 0.32 5.10 -8.04
CA LEU A 149 0.25 6.33 -7.25
C LEU A 149 1.59 7.04 -7.25
N ASP A 150 1.59 8.38 -7.27
CA ASP A 150 2.81 9.18 -7.18
C ASP A 150 3.29 9.24 -5.73
N GLU A 151 2.35 9.38 -4.80
CA GLU A 151 2.60 9.40 -3.35
C GLU A 151 1.60 8.53 -2.61
N MET A 152 2.00 8.04 -1.45
CA MET A 152 1.13 7.20 -0.62
C MET A 152 1.37 7.46 0.86
N ILE A 153 0.27 7.59 1.59
CA ILE A 153 0.24 7.50 3.04
C ILE A 153 -0.45 6.18 3.42
N SER A 154 0.10 5.48 4.38
CA SER A 154 -0.49 4.27 4.96
C SER A 154 -0.60 4.42 6.46
N ASP A 155 -1.70 4.01 7.05
CA ASP A 155 -1.70 3.71 8.48
C ASP A 155 -0.72 2.56 8.76
N LEU A 156 -0.05 2.58 9.91
CA LEU A 156 0.83 1.49 10.34
C LEU A 156 0.05 0.17 10.40
N ALA A 157 0.59 -0.86 9.76
CA ALA A 157 -0.01 -2.18 9.58
C ALA A 157 1.08 -3.26 9.62
N PRO A 158 0.74 -4.55 9.67
CA PRO A 158 1.73 -5.63 9.51
C PRO A 158 2.59 -5.44 8.25
N VAL A 159 3.87 -5.80 8.33
CA VAL A 159 4.88 -5.53 7.29
C VAL A 159 4.49 -6.10 5.92
N ASP A 160 3.89 -7.27 5.88
CA ASP A 160 3.40 -7.91 4.67
C ASP A 160 2.35 -7.07 3.93
N LEU A 161 1.46 -6.39 4.66
CA LEU A 161 0.48 -5.47 4.08
C LEU A 161 1.15 -4.16 3.61
N LEU A 162 2.11 -3.64 4.37
CA LEU A 162 2.85 -2.45 3.95
C LEU A 162 3.64 -2.69 2.65
N ILE A 163 4.22 -3.88 2.47
CA ILE A 163 4.87 -4.29 1.22
C ILE A 163 3.86 -4.34 0.06
N GLN A 164 2.66 -4.89 0.28
CA GLN A 164 1.61 -4.93 -0.74
C GLN A 164 1.15 -3.52 -1.12
N ARG A 165 1.02 -2.60 -0.15
CA ARG A 165 0.69 -1.18 -0.35
C ARG A 165 1.80 -0.48 -1.14
N ALA A 166 3.06 -0.62 -0.72
CA ALA A 166 4.22 -0.10 -1.44
C ALA A 166 4.27 -0.59 -2.90
N GLY A 167 3.77 -1.80 -3.17
CA GLY A 167 3.61 -2.34 -4.52
C GLY A 167 2.66 -1.53 -5.43
N ARG A 168 1.87 -0.59 -4.90
CA ARG A 168 0.99 0.32 -5.67
C ARG A 168 1.58 1.72 -5.86
N LEU A 169 2.71 2.00 -5.21
CA LEU A 169 3.40 3.27 -5.29
C LEU A 169 4.36 3.23 -6.48
N GLN A 170 4.20 4.14 -7.44
CA GLN A 170 5.02 4.24 -8.67
C GLN A 170 5.23 2.89 -9.39
N ARG A 171 4.14 2.17 -9.56
CA ARG A 171 4.15 0.81 -10.11
C ARG A 171 4.57 0.74 -11.58
N HIS A 172 4.28 1.77 -12.35
CA HIS A 172 4.58 1.88 -13.77
C HIS A 172 5.50 3.07 -14.03
N ILE A 173 6.38 2.94 -15.00
CA ILE A 173 7.32 3.99 -15.39
C ILE A 173 6.55 5.15 -16.02
N ARG A 174 6.75 6.37 -15.50
CA ARG A 174 6.13 7.58 -16.02
C ARG A 174 7.13 8.70 -16.24
N ASP A 175 6.76 9.65 -17.08
CA ASP A 175 7.48 10.91 -17.24
C ASP A 175 7.16 11.89 -16.10
N ILE A 176 7.79 13.05 -16.11
CA ILE A 176 7.58 14.10 -15.12
C ILE A 176 6.14 14.65 -15.09
N ASN A 177 5.39 14.49 -16.18
CA ASN A 177 3.99 14.92 -16.30
C ASN A 177 3.01 13.80 -15.95
N GLY A 178 3.50 12.64 -15.49
CA GLY A 178 2.69 11.49 -15.12
C GLY A 178 2.20 10.64 -16.30
N GLN A 179 2.71 10.85 -17.53
CA GLN A 179 2.36 10.05 -18.70
C GLN A 179 3.12 8.71 -18.68
N LEU A 180 2.44 7.63 -19.07
CA LEU A 180 3.02 6.30 -19.13
C LEU A 180 4.17 6.24 -20.14
N LYS A 181 5.31 5.71 -19.70
CA LYS A 181 6.44 5.38 -20.58
C LYS A 181 6.50 3.87 -20.79
N ARG A 182 6.90 3.45 -21.97
CA ARG A 182 7.05 2.01 -22.30
C ARG A 182 8.37 1.45 -21.79
N ASP A 183 9.37 2.30 -21.67
CA ASP A 183 10.75 1.94 -21.29
C ASP A 183 11.46 3.11 -20.64
N GLY A 184 12.68 2.87 -20.15
CA GLY A 184 13.56 3.86 -19.55
C GLY A 184 13.41 3.91 -18.02
N LYS A 185 13.73 5.06 -17.43
CA LYS A 185 13.62 5.31 -16.00
C LYS A 185 12.35 6.11 -15.71
N ASP A 186 11.78 5.87 -14.54
CA ASP A 186 10.75 6.74 -13.98
C ASP A 186 11.34 8.13 -13.73
N GLU A 187 10.63 9.17 -14.17
CA GLU A 187 11.09 10.56 -14.05
C GLU A 187 10.49 11.26 -12.84
N ARG A 188 9.60 10.58 -12.10
CA ARG A 188 9.06 11.08 -10.83
C ARG A 188 10.14 11.09 -9.74
N SER A 189 9.92 11.83 -8.68
CA SER A 189 10.78 11.78 -7.49
C SER A 189 10.85 10.34 -6.95
N PRO A 190 11.95 9.91 -6.32
CA PRO A 190 12.04 8.57 -5.74
C PRO A 190 10.82 8.22 -4.86
N PRO A 191 10.32 6.98 -4.92
CA PRO A 191 9.12 6.60 -4.18
C PRO A 191 9.39 6.57 -2.68
N GLU A 192 8.48 7.18 -1.91
CA GLU A 192 8.49 7.18 -0.46
C GLU A 192 7.13 6.72 0.07
N LEU A 193 7.11 5.68 0.91
CA LEU A 193 5.93 5.25 1.64
C LEU A 193 5.88 6.02 2.97
N LEU A 194 4.94 6.96 3.10
CA LEU A 194 4.70 7.66 4.34
C LEU A 194 3.80 6.82 5.25
N ILE A 195 4.24 6.57 6.48
CA ILE A 195 3.49 5.75 7.44
C ILE A 195 3.00 6.62 8.59
N LEU A 196 1.68 6.73 8.74
CA LEU A 196 1.07 7.29 9.94
C LEU A 196 1.16 6.26 11.07
N ALA A 197 1.90 6.61 12.11
CA ALA A 197 2.21 5.71 13.23
C ALA A 197 2.28 6.49 14.55
N PRO A 198 2.14 5.81 15.69
CA PRO A 198 2.53 6.39 16.97
C PRO A 198 3.99 6.85 16.95
N VAL A 199 4.31 7.83 17.77
CA VAL A 199 5.71 8.18 18.03
C VAL A 199 6.43 6.92 18.53
N TRP A 200 7.66 6.75 18.04
CA TRP A 200 8.46 5.60 18.43
C TRP A 200 8.74 5.56 19.94
N ASP A 201 8.61 4.38 20.52
CA ASP A 201 8.95 4.09 21.91
C ASP A 201 9.70 2.76 21.94
N ASP A 202 10.88 2.73 22.56
CA ASP A 202 11.73 1.54 22.67
C ASP A 202 11.16 0.47 23.60
N ALA A 203 10.30 0.86 24.55
CA ALA A 203 9.69 -0.02 25.54
C ALA A 203 8.21 0.35 25.76
N PRO A 204 7.35 0.21 24.73
CA PRO A 204 5.98 0.67 24.78
C PRO A 204 5.14 -0.11 25.79
N GLY A 205 4.26 0.60 26.49
CA GLY A 205 3.20 -0.03 27.26
C GLY A 205 2.07 -0.57 26.37
N ASP A 206 1.17 -1.33 26.98
CA ASP A 206 0.06 -2.02 26.28
C ASP A 206 -0.85 -1.06 25.47
N GLU A 207 -1.00 0.17 25.93
CA GLU A 207 -1.85 1.18 25.29
C GLU A 207 -1.16 1.98 24.16
N TRP A 208 0.12 1.74 23.89
CA TRP A 208 0.91 2.50 22.92
C TRP A 208 0.21 2.62 21.55
N PHE A 209 -0.25 1.53 20.99
CA PHE A 209 -0.91 1.54 19.69
C PHE A 209 -2.37 1.98 19.80
N GLY A 210 -3.09 1.50 20.82
CA GLY A 210 -4.52 1.77 21.02
C GLY A 210 -4.82 3.23 21.33
N SER A 211 -3.94 3.93 22.09
CA SER A 211 -4.11 5.34 22.41
C SER A 211 -3.97 6.25 21.19
N ALA A 212 -3.06 5.95 20.29
CA ALA A 212 -2.78 6.75 19.10
C ALA A 212 -3.65 6.37 17.90
N MET A 213 -3.96 5.08 17.73
CA MET A 213 -4.62 4.52 16.55
C MET A 213 -5.75 3.56 16.94
N ARG A 214 -6.73 4.06 17.70
CA ARG A 214 -7.78 3.27 18.35
C ARG A 214 -8.47 2.27 17.41
N ASN A 215 -8.94 2.72 16.24
CA ASN A 215 -9.67 1.84 15.32
C ASN A 215 -8.73 0.82 14.65
N SER A 216 -7.48 1.19 14.37
CA SER A 216 -6.47 0.27 13.86
C SER A 216 -6.12 -0.83 14.87
N ALA A 217 -6.16 -0.53 16.17
CA ALA A 217 -5.89 -1.50 17.24
C ALA A 217 -6.95 -2.62 17.28
N TYR A 218 -8.21 -2.33 16.91
CA TYR A 218 -9.23 -3.37 16.75
C TYR A 218 -9.01 -4.23 15.50
N VAL A 219 -8.47 -3.64 14.43
CA VAL A 219 -8.20 -4.38 13.18
C VAL A 219 -6.97 -5.28 13.33
N TYR A 220 -5.97 -4.82 14.07
CA TYR A 220 -4.72 -5.55 14.31
C TYR A 220 -4.49 -5.70 15.82
N PRO A 221 -5.06 -6.71 16.47
CA PRO A 221 -5.01 -6.87 17.92
C PRO A 221 -3.63 -7.31 18.45
N ASP A 222 -2.75 -7.83 17.60
CA ASP A 222 -1.36 -8.14 17.96
C ASP A 222 -0.50 -6.88 17.85
N HIS A 223 -0.55 -6.05 18.90
CA HIS A 223 0.19 -4.77 18.95
C HIS A 223 1.72 -5.00 19.01
N GLY A 224 2.17 -6.12 19.55
CA GLY A 224 3.61 -6.49 19.54
C GLY A 224 4.11 -6.68 18.11
N ARG A 225 3.35 -7.32 17.25
CA ARG A 225 3.67 -7.46 15.82
C ARG A 225 3.71 -6.10 15.11
N ILE A 226 2.80 -5.19 15.44
CA ILE A 226 2.79 -3.83 14.89
C ILE A 226 4.02 -3.04 15.33
N TRP A 227 4.40 -3.15 16.61
CA TRP A 227 5.61 -2.53 17.11
C TRP A 227 6.88 -3.07 16.45
N LEU A 228 6.98 -4.40 16.29
CA LEU A 228 8.09 -5.04 15.56
C LEU A 228 8.18 -4.57 14.11
N THR A 229 7.03 -4.39 13.44
CA THR A 229 6.98 -3.82 12.09
C THR A 229 7.58 -2.42 12.06
N GLN A 230 7.18 -1.53 12.98
CA GLN A 230 7.73 -0.18 13.05
C GLN A 230 9.23 -0.21 13.33
N ARG A 231 9.70 -1.06 14.24
CA ARG A 231 11.10 -1.24 14.55
C ARG A 231 11.93 -1.61 13.34
N VAL A 232 11.55 -2.68 12.64
CA VAL A 232 12.26 -3.16 11.44
C VAL A 232 12.34 -2.08 10.36
N LEU A 233 11.25 -1.38 10.11
CA LEU A 233 11.22 -0.31 9.10
C LEU A 233 12.03 0.93 9.52
N ARG A 234 12.21 1.20 10.81
CA ARG A 234 13.09 2.27 11.29
C ARG A 234 14.57 1.93 11.17
N GLU A 235 14.90 0.66 11.30
CA GLU A 235 16.29 0.17 11.25
C GLU A 235 16.77 -0.06 9.81
N GLN A 236 15.88 -0.39 8.89
CA GLN A 236 16.21 -0.87 7.54
C GLN A 236 15.43 -0.19 6.39
N GLY A 237 14.48 0.69 6.68
CA GLY A 237 13.60 1.36 5.72
C GLY A 237 14.16 2.63 5.10
#